data_35adc7210335a4f354614e6400121e20
#
_entry.id   35adc7210335a4f354614e6400121e20
#
_cell.length_a   1.000
_cell.length_b   1.000
_cell.length_c   1.000
_cell.angle_alpha   90.00
_cell.angle_beta   90.00
_cell.angle_gamma   90.00
#
_symmetry.space_group_name_H-M   'P 1'
#
loop_
_entity.id
_entity.type
_entity.pdbx_description
1 polymer ?
#
loop_
_entity_poly.entity_id
_entity_poly.type
_entity_poly.pdbx_seq_one_letter_code
_entity_poly.pdbx_strand_id
1 'polypeptide(L)'
;MGAIGVTLIYGVLRFANFAYGDLMAFGTMIVILVTWFLQSKGITFGLLPTALLALPVGILLTIAVSLFFDKTVFEYYRNKKSDPVTFIVVSLGIMFVLNAVVRIIIGPNDINFMDGHKFIMKAREFKQMTGLNEGLALKSTQVITLITTIITCSILFYFLNKTKTGKSMRAYSN
;
A
#
# COMPACT_ATOMS: atom_id res chain seq x y z
N MET A 1 0.27 7.66 -3.42
CA MET A 1 1.10 6.45 -3.27
C MET A 1 0.71 5.35 -4.23
N GLY A 2 -0.54 4.84 -4.21
CA GLY A 2 -0.97 3.76 -5.10
C GLY A 2 -0.73 4.04 -6.59
N ALA A 3 -1.02 5.25 -7.06
CA ALA A 3 -0.81 5.65 -8.44
C ALA A 3 0.66 5.48 -8.91
N ILE A 4 1.62 5.81 -8.06
CA ILE A 4 3.06 5.66 -8.38
C ILE A 4 3.40 4.18 -8.58
N GLY A 5 2.87 3.30 -7.71
CA GLY A 5 3.06 1.85 -7.85
C GLY A 5 2.47 1.30 -9.14
N VAL A 6 1.24 1.69 -9.48
CA VAL A 6 0.58 1.29 -10.75
C VAL A 6 1.38 1.76 -11.96
N THR A 7 1.83 3.01 -11.97
CA THR A 7 2.61 3.57 -13.07
C THR A 7 3.93 2.83 -13.28
N LEU A 8 4.64 2.48 -12.19
CA LEU A 8 5.88 1.71 -12.26
C LEU A 8 5.65 0.30 -12.79
N ILE A 9 4.62 -0.39 -12.27
CA ILE A 9 4.28 -1.75 -12.70
C ILE A 9 3.90 -1.74 -14.18
N TYR A 10 3.06 -0.79 -14.60
CA TYR A 10 2.66 -0.66 -16.01
C TYR A 10 3.86 -0.37 -16.92
N GLY A 11 4.76 0.54 -16.50
CA GLY A 11 5.97 0.87 -17.26
C GLY A 11 6.89 -0.34 -17.48
N VAL A 12 6.98 -1.25 -16.52
CA VAL A 12 7.84 -2.45 -16.61
C VAL A 12 7.16 -3.62 -17.31
N LEU A 13 5.90 -3.90 -16.94
CA LEU A 13 5.17 -5.08 -17.43
C LEU A 13 4.46 -4.86 -18.78
N ARG A 14 4.22 -3.60 -19.16
CA ARG A 14 3.47 -3.18 -20.37
C ARG A 14 2.05 -3.76 -20.45
N PHE A 15 1.48 -4.17 -19.32
CA PHE A 15 0.06 -4.50 -19.20
C PHE A 15 -0.51 -3.99 -17.87
N ALA A 16 -1.81 -3.70 -17.84
CA ALA A 16 -2.50 -3.26 -16.64
C ALA A 16 -2.74 -4.45 -15.70
N ASN A 17 -2.07 -4.46 -14.54
CA ASN A 17 -2.30 -5.48 -13.51
C ASN A 17 -3.43 -5.02 -12.57
N PHE A 18 -4.63 -5.55 -12.78
CA PHE A 18 -5.81 -5.21 -11.97
C PHE A 18 -5.76 -5.77 -10.54
N ALA A 19 -4.98 -6.83 -10.29
CA ALA A 19 -4.81 -7.39 -8.94
C ALA A 19 -4.09 -6.45 -7.97
N TYR A 20 -3.45 -5.38 -8.47
CA TYR A 20 -2.65 -4.48 -7.63
C TYR A 20 -3.47 -3.80 -6.53
N GLY A 21 -4.70 -3.35 -6.84
CA GLY A 21 -5.58 -2.72 -5.85
C GLY A 21 -5.94 -3.66 -4.70
N ASP A 22 -6.30 -4.90 -5.03
CA ASP A 22 -6.65 -5.91 -4.02
C ASP A 22 -5.43 -6.46 -3.26
N LEU A 23 -4.24 -6.45 -3.86
CA LEU A 23 -2.99 -6.69 -3.13
C LEU A 23 -2.73 -5.61 -2.07
N MET A 24 -3.03 -4.36 -2.36
CA MET A 24 -2.96 -3.27 -1.36
C MET A 24 -4.00 -3.47 -0.25
N ALA A 25 -5.23 -3.83 -0.60
CA ALA A 25 -6.30 -4.14 0.36
C ALA A 25 -5.91 -5.33 1.25
N PHE A 26 -5.35 -6.39 0.67
CA PHE A 26 -4.82 -7.55 1.39
C PHE A 26 -3.71 -7.16 2.37
N GLY A 27 -2.75 -6.33 1.94
CA GLY A 27 -1.70 -5.81 2.81
C GLY A 27 -2.25 -5.00 3.99
N THR A 28 -3.24 -4.15 3.73
CA THR A 28 -3.93 -3.37 4.77
C THR A 28 -4.64 -4.29 5.75
N MET A 29 -5.32 -5.33 5.27
CA MET A 29 -5.96 -6.36 6.12
C MET A 29 -4.94 -6.98 7.08
N ILE A 30 -3.78 -7.39 6.59
CA ILE A 30 -2.73 -7.99 7.43
C ILE A 30 -2.28 -7.00 8.51
N VAL A 31 -2.05 -5.74 8.15
CA VAL A 31 -1.65 -4.70 9.12
C VAL A 31 -2.71 -4.53 10.20
N ILE A 32 -4.00 -4.52 9.85
CA ILE A 32 -5.10 -4.42 10.81
C ILE A 32 -5.10 -5.62 11.76
N LEU A 33 -5.01 -6.84 11.24
CA LEU A 33 -5.01 -8.07 12.05
C LEU A 33 -3.81 -8.11 13.01
N VAL A 34 -2.62 -7.77 12.54
CA VAL A 34 -1.41 -7.71 13.37
C VAL A 34 -1.54 -6.61 14.42
N THR A 35 -2.12 -5.47 14.09
CA THR A 35 -2.36 -4.38 15.07
C THR A 35 -3.32 -4.84 16.16
N TRP A 36 -4.43 -5.49 15.83
CA TRP A 36 -5.35 -6.04 16.80
C TRP A 36 -4.69 -7.10 17.71
N PHE A 37 -3.84 -7.93 17.12
CA PHE A 37 -3.07 -8.90 17.88
C PHE A 37 -2.09 -8.24 18.85
N LEU A 38 -1.37 -7.19 18.44
CA LEU A 38 -0.47 -6.43 19.30
C LEU A 38 -1.23 -5.71 20.42
N GLN A 39 -2.37 -5.09 20.10
CA GLN A 39 -3.23 -4.43 21.08
C GLN A 39 -3.79 -5.43 22.11
N SER A 40 -4.19 -6.64 21.69
CA SER A 40 -4.66 -7.69 22.61
C SER A 40 -3.58 -8.16 23.58
N LYS A 41 -2.29 -8.02 23.23
CA LYS A 41 -1.13 -8.29 24.10
C LYS A 41 -0.72 -7.08 24.94
N GLY A 42 -1.44 -5.94 24.84
CA GLY A 42 -1.12 -4.71 25.57
C GLY A 42 0.07 -3.94 25.02
N ILE A 43 0.58 -4.31 23.83
CA ILE A 43 1.69 -3.63 23.17
C ILE A 43 1.11 -2.46 22.38
N THR A 44 1.26 -1.25 22.91
CA THR A 44 0.85 -0.01 22.23
C THR A 44 2.05 0.91 22.07
N PHE A 45 2.09 1.66 20.97
CA PHE A 45 3.22 2.56 20.66
C PHE A 45 3.08 3.95 21.33
N GLY A 46 2.17 4.09 22.30
CA GLY A 46 1.94 5.35 23.01
C GLY A 46 1.34 6.44 22.11
N LEU A 47 2.13 7.44 21.75
CA LEU A 47 1.67 8.61 20.97
C LEU A 47 1.48 8.30 19.46
N LEU A 48 2.18 7.29 18.93
CA LEU A 48 2.11 6.90 17.53
C LEU A 48 1.13 5.73 17.31
N PRO A 49 0.52 5.61 16.12
CA PRO A 49 -0.34 4.47 15.80
C PRO A 49 0.42 3.14 15.91
N THR A 50 -0.14 2.16 16.61
CA THR A 50 0.42 0.80 16.73
C THR A 50 0.54 0.13 15.36
N ALA A 51 -0.27 0.53 14.40
CA ALA A 51 -0.21 0.10 13.01
C ALA A 51 1.18 0.31 12.38
N LEU A 52 1.96 1.31 12.82
CA LEU A 52 3.34 1.51 12.33
C LEU A 52 4.27 0.34 12.67
N LEU A 53 4.06 -0.33 13.80
CA LEU A 53 4.79 -1.55 14.16
C LEU A 53 4.34 -2.75 13.32
N ALA A 54 3.08 -2.80 12.92
CA ALA A 54 2.52 -3.85 12.09
C ALA A 54 2.90 -3.72 10.60
N LEU A 55 3.27 -2.50 10.13
CA LEU A 55 3.61 -2.25 8.73
C LEU A 55 4.68 -3.17 8.17
N PRO A 56 5.86 -3.40 8.81
CA PRO A 56 6.88 -4.28 8.26
C PRO A 56 6.35 -5.70 8.02
N VAL A 57 5.55 -6.22 8.93
CA VAL A 57 4.93 -7.55 8.80
C VAL A 57 3.95 -7.57 7.63
N GLY A 58 3.10 -6.56 7.53
CA GLY A 58 2.17 -6.41 6.41
C GLY A 58 2.88 -6.35 5.06
N ILE A 59 3.96 -5.59 4.96
CA ILE A 59 4.77 -5.47 3.75
C ILE A 59 5.39 -6.82 3.37
N LEU A 60 6.03 -7.52 4.32
CA LEU A 60 6.68 -8.80 4.05
C LEU A 60 5.68 -9.86 3.58
N LEU A 61 4.51 -9.97 4.24
CA LEU A 61 3.49 -10.93 3.84
C LEU A 61 2.86 -10.59 2.49
N THR A 62 2.64 -9.31 2.20
CA THR A 62 2.13 -8.88 0.89
C THR A 62 3.14 -9.18 -0.22
N ILE A 63 4.43 -8.97 0.02
CA ILE A 63 5.49 -9.34 -0.93
C ILE A 63 5.49 -10.86 -1.14
N ALA A 64 5.41 -11.66 -0.08
CA ALA A 64 5.38 -13.11 -0.18
C ALA A 64 4.19 -13.61 -1.03
N VAL A 65 3.00 -13.06 -0.81
CA VAL A 65 1.79 -13.39 -1.58
C VAL A 65 1.92 -12.93 -3.03
N SER A 66 2.47 -11.74 -3.28
CA SER A 66 2.72 -11.24 -4.63
C SER A 66 3.69 -12.16 -5.40
N LEU A 67 4.78 -12.57 -4.77
CA LEU A 67 5.75 -13.50 -5.35
C LEU A 67 5.14 -14.89 -5.57
N PHE A 68 4.28 -15.35 -4.66
CA PHE A 68 3.54 -16.60 -4.83
C PHE A 68 2.68 -16.58 -6.10
N PHE A 69 1.89 -15.52 -6.32
CA PHE A 69 1.08 -15.39 -7.53
C PHE A 69 1.95 -15.21 -8.79
N ASP A 70 3.07 -14.47 -8.69
CA ASP A 70 3.98 -14.34 -9.82
C ASP A 70 4.53 -15.70 -10.25
N LYS A 71 5.06 -16.47 -9.30
CA LYS A 71 5.68 -17.77 -9.58
C LYS A 71 4.67 -18.85 -10.00
N THR A 72 3.47 -18.87 -9.40
CA THR A 72 2.48 -19.93 -9.64
C THR A 72 1.64 -19.67 -10.88
N VAL A 73 1.26 -18.41 -11.10
CA VAL A 73 0.30 -18.02 -12.13
C VAL A 73 0.98 -17.30 -13.30
N PHE A 74 1.63 -16.16 -13.04
CA PHE A 74 2.20 -15.34 -14.11
C PHE A 74 3.37 -16.02 -14.83
N GLU A 75 4.22 -16.75 -14.11
CA GLU A 75 5.35 -17.49 -14.70
C GLU A 75 4.89 -18.53 -15.69
N TYR A 76 3.80 -19.25 -15.41
CA TYR A 76 3.22 -20.23 -16.32
C TYR A 76 2.82 -19.62 -17.67
N TYR A 77 2.09 -18.50 -17.65
CA TYR A 77 1.66 -17.82 -18.87
C TYR A 77 2.83 -17.12 -19.60
N ARG A 78 3.81 -16.64 -18.85
CA ARG A 78 5.05 -16.06 -19.39
C ARG A 78 5.86 -17.09 -20.16
N ASN A 79 5.99 -18.31 -19.62
CA ASN A 79 6.66 -19.42 -20.30
C ASN A 79 5.94 -19.86 -21.56
N LYS A 80 4.62 -19.74 -21.60
CA LYS A 80 3.80 -20.00 -22.80
C LYS A 80 3.84 -18.89 -23.85
N LYS A 81 4.55 -17.78 -23.59
CA LYS A 81 4.56 -16.59 -24.45
C LYS A 81 3.16 -16.09 -24.80
N SER A 82 2.25 -16.11 -23.81
CA SER A 82 0.87 -15.68 -23.98
C SER A 82 0.78 -14.18 -24.28
N ASP A 83 -0.30 -13.79 -24.97
CA ASP A 83 -0.56 -12.39 -25.32
C ASP A 83 -0.78 -11.50 -24.09
N PRO A 84 -0.50 -10.19 -24.16
CA PRO A 84 -0.73 -9.24 -23.08
C PRO A 84 -2.16 -9.26 -22.52
N VAL A 85 -3.15 -9.53 -23.38
CA VAL A 85 -4.56 -9.65 -22.98
C VAL A 85 -4.78 -10.79 -22.00
N THR A 86 -4.07 -11.92 -22.18
CA THR A 86 -4.14 -13.05 -21.25
C THR A 86 -3.69 -12.65 -19.85
N PHE A 87 -2.63 -11.86 -19.71
CA PHE A 87 -2.15 -11.38 -18.43
C PHE A 87 -3.16 -10.45 -17.75
N ILE A 88 -3.89 -9.65 -18.52
CA ILE A 88 -4.98 -8.81 -17.99
C ILE A 88 -6.09 -9.69 -17.41
N VAL A 89 -6.55 -10.70 -18.15
CA VAL A 89 -7.61 -11.62 -17.69
C VAL A 89 -7.16 -12.41 -16.45
N VAL A 90 -5.92 -12.88 -16.44
CA VAL A 90 -5.31 -13.57 -15.29
C VAL A 90 -5.25 -12.67 -14.06
N SER A 91 -4.86 -11.41 -14.23
CA SER A 91 -4.82 -10.44 -13.13
C SER A 91 -6.22 -10.14 -12.56
N LEU A 92 -7.27 -10.12 -13.39
CA LEU A 92 -8.66 -10.03 -12.93
C LEU A 92 -9.05 -11.26 -12.10
N GLY A 93 -8.66 -12.46 -12.50
CA GLY A 93 -8.89 -13.67 -11.70
C GLY A 93 -8.24 -13.60 -10.31
N ILE A 94 -6.98 -13.16 -10.24
CA ILE A 94 -6.28 -12.96 -8.98
C ILE A 94 -6.95 -11.86 -8.13
N MET A 95 -7.42 -10.78 -8.75
CA MET A 95 -8.17 -9.72 -8.09
C MET A 95 -9.40 -10.30 -7.36
N PHE A 96 -10.21 -11.09 -8.02
CA PHE A 96 -11.39 -11.71 -7.39
C PHE A 96 -11.03 -12.65 -6.24
N VAL A 97 -9.97 -13.45 -6.40
CA VAL A 97 -9.50 -14.35 -5.33
C VAL A 97 -9.06 -13.56 -4.11
N LEU A 98 -8.24 -12.51 -4.28
CA LEU A 98 -7.79 -11.66 -3.16
C LEU A 98 -8.95 -10.94 -2.48
N ASN A 99 -9.88 -10.39 -3.27
CA ASN A 99 -11.07 -9.73 -2.73
C ASN A 99 -11.92 -10.70 -1.90
N ALA A 100 -12.13 -11.92 -2.39
CA ALA A 100 -12.85 -12.95 -1.66
C ALA A 100 -12.16 -13.33 -0.35
N VAL A 101 -10.82 -13.50 -0.35
CA VAL A 101 -10.03 -13.79 0.85
C VAL A 101 -10.16 -12.68 1.89
N VAL A 102 -10.02 -11.41 1.48
CA VAL A 102 -10.18 -10.26 2.39
C VAL A 102 -11.58 -10.25 3.01
N ARG A 103 -12.63 -10.45 2.20
CA ARG A 103 -14.02 -10.48 2.70
C ARG A 103 -14.34 -11.66 3.60
N ILE A 104 -13.73 -12.81 3.39
CA ILE A 104 -13.92 -13.99 4.25
C ILE A 104 -13.28 -13.74 5.62
N ILE A 105 -12.13 -13.06 5.68
CA ILE A 105 -11.38 -12.86 6.93
C ILE A 105 -11.93 -11.69 7.75
N ILE A 106 -12.15 -10.53 7.10
CA ILE A 106 -12.61 -9.30 7.80
C ILE A 106 -14.14 -9.22 7.81
N GLY A 107 -14.81 -9.82 6.84
CA GLY A 107 -16.24 -9.71 6.63
C GLY A 107 -16.61 -8.68 5.55
N PRO A 108 -17.89 -8.66 5.11
CA PRO A 108 -18.35 -7.78 4.04
C PRO A 108 -18.62 -6.34 4.49
N ASN A 109 -18.64 -6.07 5.80
CA ASN A 109 -18.98 -4.76 6.35
C ASN A 109 -17.80 -3.83 6.42
N ASP A 110 -18.06 -2.53 6.33
CA ASP A 110 -17.06 -1.50 6.54
C ASP A 110 -16.60 -1.49 8.00
N ILE A 111 -15.32 -1.68 8.22
CA ILE A 111 -14.71 -1.65 9.55
C ILE A 111 -13.98 -0.32 9.75
N ASN A 112 -14.40 0.42 10.76
CA ASN A 112 -13.68 1.60 11.20
C ASN A 112 -12.48 1.20 12.06
N PHE A 113 -11.29 1.30 11.49
CA PHE A 113 -10.05 1.06 12.20
C PHE A 113 -9.67 2.30 13.02
N MET A 114 -9.63 2.15 14.34
CA MET A 114 -9.19 3.20 15.26
C MET A 114 -7.91 2.77 15.95
N ASP A 115 -6.83 3.50 15.71
CA ASP A 115 -5.54 3.26 16.34
C ASP A 115 -4.88 4.58 16.73
N GLY A 116 -4.42 4.66 18.01
CA GLY A 116 -3.73 5.80 18.56
C GLY A 116 -4.60 7.00 18.97
N HIS A 117 -3.96 7.98 19.60
CA HIS A 117 -4.61 9.24 19.98
C HIS A 117 -4.88 10.10 18.76
N LYS A 118 -6.14 10.53 18.61
CA LYS A 118 -6.53 11.49 17.58
C LYS A 118 -6.02 12.89 17.95
N PHE A 119 -4.82 13.22 17.49
CA PHE A 119 -4.42 14.62 17.49
C PHE A 119 -5.16 15.32 16.35
N ILE A 120 -6.12 16.14 16.68
CA ILE A 120 -6.85 16.98 15.74
C ILE A 120 -6.44 18.41 16.05
N MET A 121 -5.62 19.00 15.22
CA MET A 121 -5.39 20.44 15.26
C MET A 121 -6.64 21.11 14.70
N LYS A 122 -7.42 21.74 15.58
CA LYS A 122 -8.64 22.45 15.17
C LYS A 122 -8.24 23.67 14.35
N ALA A 123 -9.03 23.99 13.34
CA ALA A 123 -8.84 25.19 12.49
C ALA A 123 -8.63 26.49 13.31
N ARG A 124 -9.23 26.56 14.51
CA ARG A 124 -9.09 27.68 15.45
C ARG A 124 -7.69 27.78 16.05
N GLU A 125 -7.08 26.68 16.41
CA GLU A 125 -5.71 26.63 16.98
C GLU A 125 -4.66 26.99 15.92
N PHE A 126 -4.85 26.53 14.69
CA PHE A 126 -4.00 26.88 13.57
C PHE A 126 -4.09 28.39 13.24
N LYS A 127 -5.29 28.96 13.26
CA LYS A 127 -5.52 30.38 13.06
C LYS A 127 -4.84 31.25 14.14
N GLN A 128 -4.83 30.78 15.39
CA GLN A 128 -4.16 31.47 16.49
C GLN A 128 -2.63 31.41 16.40
N MET A 129 -2.08 30.31 15.86
CA MET A 129 -0.62 30.14 15.72
C MET A 129 -0.03 30.86 14.50
N THR A 130 -0.76 30.91 13.40
CA THR A 130 -0.25 31.44 12.12
C THR A 130 -0.77 32.81 11.73
N GLY A 131 -1.81 33.32 12.40
CA GLY A 131 -2.42 34.62 12.09
C GLY A 131 -3.13 34.70 10.73
N LEU A 132 -3.26 33.58 10.03
CA LEU A 132 -3.91 33.50 8.72
C LEU A 132 -5.43 33.51 8.85
N ASN A 133 -6.12 34.14 7.90
CA ASN A 133 -7.59 34.23 7.89
C ASN A 133 -8.28 32.90 7.61
N GLU A 134 -7.61 31.92 7.03
CA GLU A 134 -8.14 30.60 6.72
C GLU A 134 -7.65 29.56 7.73
N GLY A 135 -8.57 28.77 8.27
CA GLY A 135 -8.28 27.71 9.25
C GLY A 135 -8.07 26.37 8.56
N LEU A 136 -6.85 25.81 8.60
CA LEU A 136 -6.57 24.44 8.19
C LEU A 136 -6.82 23.46 9.33
N ALA A 137 -7.76 22.53 9.15
CA ALA A 137 -7.95 21.42 10.08
C ALA A 137 -7.04 20.24 9.65
N LEU A 138 -5.95 20.01 10.38
CA LEU A 138 -5.04 18.92 10.11
C LEU A 138 -5.31 17.75 11.06
N LYS A 139 -5.63 16.59 10.49
CA LYS A 139 -5.71 15.33 11.23
C LYS A 139 -4.30 14.71 11.28
N SER A 140 -3.93 14.06 12.39
CA SER A 140 -2.66 13.36 12.54
C SER A 140 -2.39 12.36 11.41
N THR A 141 -3.44 11.67 10.94
CA THR A 141 -3.34 10.75 9.80
C THR A 141 -2.93 11.43 8.50
N GLN A 142 -3.38 12.66 8.25
CA GLN A 142 -3.00 13.41 7.04
C GLN A 142 -1.53 13.81 7.06
N VAL A 143 -1.03 14.25 8.21
CA VAL A 143 0.39 14.61 8.40
C VAL A 143 1.29 13.38 8.21
N ILE A 144 0.93 12.26 8.86
CA ILE A 144 1.68 11.00 8.73
C ILE A 144 1.69 10.53 7.27
N THR A 145 0.55 10.57 6.58
CA THR A 145 0.44 10.18 5.17
C THR A 145 1.30 11.07 4.29
N LEU A 146 1.31 12.38 4.51
CA LEU A 146 2.11 13.32 3.73
C LEU A 146 3.60 13.08 3.92
N ILE A 147 4.06 12.92 5.16
CA ILE A 147 5.46 12.61 5.47
C ILE A 147 5.86 11.27 4.85
N THR A 148 5.05 10.24 5.03
CA THR A 148 5.31 8.89 4.47
C THR A 148 5.37 8.94 2.94
N THR A 149 4.49 9.73 2.30
CA THR A 149 4.51 9.90 0.83
C THR A 149 5.79 10.54 0.36
N ILE A 150 6.24 11.63 1.00
CA ILE A 150 7.49 12.31 0.64
C ILE A 150 8.70 11.36 0.80
N ILE A 151 8.76 10.63 1.92
CA ILE A 151 9.84 9.66 2.19
C ILE A 151 9.84 8.57 1.10
N THR A 152 8.68 7.98 0.81
CA THR A 152 8.57 6.91 -0.19
C THR A 152 8.94 7.41 -1.58
N CYS A 153 8.48 8.60 -1.99
CA CYS A 153 8.85 9.20 -3.27
C CYS A 153 10.35 9.44 -3.36
N SER A 154 10.98 9.92 -2.29
CA SER A 154 12.43 10.18 -2.25
C SER A 154 13.23 8.89 -2.37
N ILE A 155 12.84 7.85 -1.63
CA ILE A 155 13.49 6.52 -1.68
C ILE A 155 13.33 5.94 -3.09
N LEU A 156 12.15 6.05 -3.69
CA LEU A 156 11.85 5.53 -5.01
C LEU A 156 12.64 6.26 -6.11
N PHE A 157 12.73 7.59 -6.02
CA PHE A 157 13.55 8.41 -6.90
C PHE A 157 15.03 8.05 -6.81
N TYR A 158 15.53 7.86 -5.59
CA TYR A 158 16.91 7.41 -5.36
C TYR A 158 17.14 6.01 -5.95
N PHE A 159 16.22 5.07 -5.68
CA PHE A 159 16.28 3.71 -6.20
C PHE A 159 16.32 3.68 -7.74
N LEU A 160 15.40 4.38 -8.40
CA LEU A 160 15.33 4.42 -9.87
C LEU A 160 16.54 5.08 -10.52
N ASN A 161 17.17 6.05 -9.86
CA ASN A 161 18.30 6.79 -10.43
C ASN A 161 19.65 6.16 -10.12
N LYS A 162 19.83 5.58 -8.94
CA LYS A 162 21.14 5.14 -8.46
C LYS A 162 21.35 3.63 -8.52
N THR A 163 20.28 2.79 -8.53
CA THR A 163 20.47 1.34 -8.54
C THR A 163 20.53 0.77 -9.96
N LYS A 164 21.25 -0.34 -10.12
CA LYS A 164 21.36 -1.06 -11.41
C LYS A 164 19.99 -1.57 -11.88
N THR A 165 19.19 -2.09 -10.96
CA THR A 165 17.82 -2.54 -11.22
C THR A 165 16.90 -1.40 -11.62
N GLY A 166 16.98 -0.23 -10.99
CA GLY A 166 16.21 0.93 -11.38
C GLY A 166 16.55 1.46 -12.77
N LYS A 167 17.83 1.46 -13.13
CA LYS A 167 18.28 1.81 -14.49
C LYS A 167 17.79 0.81 -15.54
N SER A 168 17.81 -0.47 -15.22
CA SER A 168 17.28 -1.55 -16.07
C SER A 168 15.78 -1.38 -16.30
N MET A 169 14.99 -1.14 -15.23
CA MET A 169 13.54 -0.88 -15.33
C MET A 169 13.23 0.31 -16.25
N ARG A 170 14.03 1.36 -16.17
CA ARG A 170 13.88 2.54 -17.03
C ARG A 170 14.21 2.24 -18.50
N ALA A 171 15.21 1.39 -18.75
CA ALA A 171 15.56 0.95 -20.11
C ALA A 171 14.46 0.09 -20.75
N TYR A 172 13.72 -0.68 -19.95
CA TYR A 172 12.55 -1.44 -20.44
C TYR A 172 11.31 -0.58 -20.68
N SER A 173 11.20 0.55 -20.01
CA SER A 173 10.06 1.49 -20.15
C SER A 173 10.13 2.36 -21.41
N ASN A 174 11.32 2.57 -21.97
CA ASN A 174 11.53 3.26 -23.25
C ASN A 174 11.45 2.27 -24.42
#